data_bd65810d2357a51126d5bc1ee893ac55
#
_entry.id   bd65810d2357a51126d5bc1ee893ac55
#
_cell.length_a   1.000
_cell.length_b   1.000
_cell.length_c   1.000
_cell.angle_alpha   90.00
_cell.angle_beta   90.00
_cell.angle_gamma   90.00
#
_symmetry.space_group_name_H-M   'P 1'
#
loop_
_entity.id
_entity.type
_entity.pdbx_description
1 polymer ?
#
loop_
_entity_poly.entity_id
_entity_poly.type
_entity_poly.pdbx_seq_one_letter_code
_entity_poly.pdbx_strand_id
1 'polypeptide(L)'
;MKTFHVTLALYGLSMLATVAVATDAPVPPKAADAPRTGTAAPAPDARNAGTARDIVFTPPRRGAPRTRTGGGTRTDGAPIEVAVLVPEDTGLTISEQPTLYWRLSQDTQAQFEFVLSDEQGVAPLWRESVTDTFRAGIHALPVSNMNLTLAPGVSYRWFVALVRNPDQRSNDIVSSGTLERVAPPPALDEQLGKASLEERAAIFAAHGLWYDALDALNKAIDANPDDAHLQAQRTALLKQVGIGAS
;
A
#
# COMPACT_ATOMS: atom_id res chain seq x y z
N MET A 1 -25.53 22.71 1.88
CA MET A 1 -24.21 22.55 1.25
C MET A 1 -23.18 22.66 2.36
N LYS A 2 -22.60 21.55 2.80
CA LYS A 2 -21.52 21.53 3.79
C LYS A 2 -20.26 21.08 3.05
N THR A 3 -19.34 22.02 2.86
CA THR A 3 -18.04 21.79 2.22
C THR A 3 -17.15 21.09 3.22
N PHE A 4 -16.86 19.81 3.00
CA PHE A 4 -15.85 19.09 3.78
C PHE A 4 -14.48 19.30 3.14
N HIS A 5 -13.62 19.96 3.88
CA HIS A 5 -12.22 20.07 3.51
C HIS A 5 -11.50 18.77 3.88
N VAL A 6 -11.02 18.06 2.88
CA VAL A 6 -10.05 16.98 3.08
C VAL A 6 -8.71 17.65 3.40
N THR A 7 -8.30 17.60 4.66
CA THR A 7 -7.00 18.10 5.09
C THR A 7 -5.94 17.05 4.73
N LEU A 8 -5.26 17.30 3.62
CA LEU A 8 -4.05 16.59 3.26
C LEU A 8 -2.95 17.03 4.22
N ALA A 9 -2.51 16.15 5.13
CA ALA A 9 -1.39 16.44 6.03
C ALA A 9 -0.08 16.42 5.24
N LEU A 10 0.38 17.60 4.83
CA LEU A 10 1.76 17.81 4.39
C LEU A 10 2.65 17.86 5.63
N TYR A 11 3.43 16.85 5.87
CA TYR A 11 4.56 16.92 6.80
C TYR A 11 5.70 17.68 6.14
N GLY A 12 5.75 18.99 6.41
CA GLY A 12 6.90 19.84 6.09
C GLY A 12 8.04 19.56 7.06
N LEU A 13 9.11 18.95 6.56
CA LEU A 13 10.36 18.77 7.28
C LEU A 13 11.11 20.12 7.32
N SER A 14 11.04 20.85 8.44
CA SER A 14 11.86 22.03 8.71
C SER A 14 13.27 21.59 9.08
N MET A 15 14.23 21.78 8.17
CA MET A 15 15.66 21.75 8.47
C MET A 15 16.07 23.04 9.16
N LEU A 16 16.37 23.00 10.45
CA LEU A 16 17.14 24.04 11.14
C LEU A 16 18.63 23.79 10.86
N ALA A 17 19.22 24.68 10.10
CA ALA A 17 20.66 24.75 9.93
C ALA A 17 21.30 25.37 11.18
N THR A 18 22.08 24.58 11.92
CA THR A 18 22.90 25.07 13.03
C THR A 18 24.29 25.39 12.49
N VAL A 19 24.64 26.68 12.55
CA VAL A 19 26.00 27.16 12.23
C VAL A 19 26.92 26.78 13.37
N ALA A 20 27.93 25.95 13.10
CA ALA A 20 29.02 25.66 14.03
C ALA A 20 30.17 26.62 13.81
N VAL A 21 30.50 27.36 14.86
CA VAL A 21 31.70 28.21 14.94
C VAL A 21 32.91 27.33 15.21
N ALA A 22 33.91 27.42 14.36
CA ALA A 22 35.20 26.77 14.52
C ALA A 22 36.04 27.47 15.59
N THR A 23 36.43 26.76 16.62
CA THR A 23 37.47 27.16 17.55
C THR A 23 38.70 26.29 17.35
N ASP A 24 39.78 27.00 17.20
CA ASP A 24 41.16 26.58 17.00
C ASP A 24 41.65 25.62 18.11
N ALA A 25 42.31 24.52 17.77
CA ALA A 25 42.89 23.61 18.73
C ALA A 25 44.37 23.34 18.41
N PRO A 26 45.24 23.30 19.41
CA PRO A 26 46.70 23.18 19.21
C PRO A 26 47.16 21.76 18.91
N VAL A 27 48.26 21.69 18.17
CA VAL A 27 49.00 20.49 17.69
C VAL A 27 49.60 19.71 18.84
N PRO A 28 49.50 18.38 18.89
CA PRO A 28 50.20 17.53 19.82
C PRO A 28 51.57 17.02 19.28
N PRO A 29 52.49 16.67 20.15
CA PRO A 29 53.83 16.20 19.75
C PRO A 29 53.88 14.72 19.38
N LYS A 30 54.90 14.41 18.62
CA LYS A 30 55.26 13.13 17.97
C LYS A 30 55.56 12.01 18.96
N ALA A 31 55.09 10.85 18.59
CA ALA A 31 55.08 9.61 19.28
C ALA A 31 56.32 8.77 19.43
N ALA A 32 56.25 7.79 20.26
CA ALA A 32 57.23 6.67 20.34
C ALA A 32 56.47 5.33 20.17
N ASP A 33 57.21 4.41 19.55
CA ASP A 33 56.84 3.01 19.28
C ASP A 33 56.50 2.19 20.52
N ALA A 34 55.56 1.24 20.35
CA ALA A 34 55.66 -0.15 20.85
C ALA A 34 54.31 -0.89 20.85
N PRO A 35 54.22 -2.20 21.16
CA PRO A 35 53.98 -3.20 20.14
C PRO A 35 52.53 -3.74 20.13
N ARG A 36 52.20 -4.31 18.98
CA ARG A 36 50.91 -4.98 18.69
C ARG A 36 50.78 -6.27 19.50
N THR A 37 49.77 -6.37 20.31
CA THR A 37 49.12 -7.64 20.58
C THR A 37 47.61 -7.43 20.42
N GLY A 38 47.10 -8.11 19.43
CA GLY A 38 45.73 -7.99 19.01
C GLY A 38 44.73 -8.63 19.99
N THR A 39 43.57 -8.13 19.95
CA THR A 39 42.33 -8.92 20.02
C THR A 39 41.31 -8.05 19.33
N ALA A 40 41.03 -8.39 18.10
CA ALA A 40 39.88 -7.82 17.40
C ALA A 40 38.64 -8.17 18.20
N ALA A 41 37.92 -7.14 18.65
CA ALA A 41 36.58 -7.33 19.15
C ALA A 41 35.75 -7.98 18.03
N PRO A 42 34.98 -9.02 18.34
CA PRO A 42 34.09 -9.62 17.34
C PRO A 42 33.13 -8.58 16.83
N ALA A 43 33.04 -8.46 15.51
CA ALA A 43 31.96 -7.72 14.85
C ALA A 43 30.62 -8.21 15.40
N PRO A 44 29.63 -7.33 15.57
CA PRO A 44 28.30 -7.77 16.00
C PRO A 44 27.81 -8.85 15.04
N ASP A 45 27.50 -10.00 15.60
CA ASP A 45 27.04 -11.18 14.88
C ASP A 45 25.83 -10.82 14.02
N ALA A 46 26.03 -10.85 12.72
CA ALA A 46 24.97 -10.80 11.69
C ALA A 46 24.06 -12.06 11.71
N ARG A 47 23.91 -12.72 12.86
CA ARG A 47 23.18 -13.98 13.02
C ARG A 47 21.78 -13.83 13.57
N ASN A 48 21.23 -12.60 13.60
CA ASN A 48 19.82 -12.36 13.93
C ASN A 48 19.05 -11.65 12.82
N ALA A 49 19.49 -11.77 11.56
CA ALA A 49 18.57 -11.66 10.44
C ALA A 49 17.69 -12.92 10.51
N GLY A 50 16.64 -12.89 11.31
CA GLY A 50 15.56 -13.85 11.20
C GLY A 50 15.23 -13.94 9.72
N THR A 51 15.26 -15.12 9.13
CA THR A 51 14.89 -15.35 7.74
C THR A 51 13.50 -14.80 7.57
N ALA A 52 13.40 -13.54 7.10
CA ALA A 52 12.16 -12.93 6.72
C ALA A 52 11.55 -13.86 5.67
N ARG A 53 10.47 -14.52 6.05
CA ARG A 53 9.80 -15.47 5.18
C ARG A 53 9.15 -14.68 4.07
N ASP A 54 9.37 -15.10 2.83
CA ASP A 54 8.66 -14.50 1.70
C ASP A 54 7.15 -14.55 1.95
N ILE A 55 6.48 -13.42 1.73
CA ILE A 55 5.03 -13.35 1.86
C ILE A 55 4.41 -14.25 0.79
N VAL A 56 3.64 -15.23 1.22
CA VAL A 56 2.91 -16.16 0.33
C VAL A 56 1.42 -15.90 0.48
N PHE A 57 0.79 -15.45 -0.60
CA PHE A 57 -0.66 -15.30 -0.64
C PHE A 57 -1.33 -16.64 -0.97
N THR A 58 -2.24 -17.06 -0.12
CA THR A 58 -3.04 -18.27 -0.31
C THR A 58 -4.47 -17.85 -0.67
N PRO A 59 -4.84 -17.83 -1.97
CA PRO A 59 -6.18 -17.42 -2.36
C PRO A 59 -7.24 -18.34 -1.74
N PRO A 60 -8.35 -17.79 -1.24
CA PRO A 60 -9.43 -18.60 -0.72
C PRO A 60 -10.04 -19.44 -1.84
N ARG A 61 -10.32 -20.71 -1.55
CA ARG A 61 -11.02 -21.59 -2.50
C ARG A 61 -12.51 -21.21 -2.54
N ARG A 62 -12.87 -20.26 -3.35
CA ARG A 62 -14.25 -19.81 -3.56
C ARG A 62 -14.57 -19.79 -5.05
N GLY A 63 -15.80 -20.17 -5.41
CA GLY A 63 -16.51 -20.18 -6.69
C GLY A 63 -15.86 -19.56 -7.93
N ALA A 64 -16.62 -19.37 -9.01
CA ALA A 64 -16.10 -18.85 -10.28
C ALA A 64 -15.39 -17.48 -10.12
N PRO A 65 -14.22 -17.30 -10.77
CA PRO A 65 -13.44 -16.07 -10.67
C PRO A 65 -14.25 -14.84 -11.14
N ARG A 66 -14.14 -13.75 -10.39
CA ARG A 66 -14.72 -12.45 -10.75
C ARG A 66 -13.61 -11.59 -11.26
N THR A 67 -13.70 -11.23 -12.53
CA THR A 67 -12.62 -10.59 -13.26
C THR A 67 -12.34 -9.17 -12.74
N ARG A 68 -11.10 -8.92 -12.30
CA ARG A 68 -10.55 -7.56 -12.16
C ARG A 68 -10.50 -6.91 -13.53
N THR A 69 -10.99 -5.67 -13.63
CA THR A 69 -10.85 -4.88 -14.85
C THR A 69 -9.67 -3.92 -14.68
N GLY A 70 -8.69 -4.01 -15.56
CA GLY A 70 -7.61 -3.03 -15.69
C GLY A 70 -7.93 -2.04 -16.81
N GLY A 71 -7.68 -0.75 -16.59
CA GLY A 71 -7.90 0.31 -17.58
C GLY A 71 -6.59 0.87 -18.11
N GLY A 72 -6.46 0.94 -19.45
CA GLY A 72 -5.35 1.61 -20.12
C GLY A 72 -5.78 2.08 -21.52
N THR A 73 -5.19 3.18 -22.00
CA THR A 73 -5.42 3.68 -23.37
C THR A 73 -4.11 3.88 -24.09
N ARG A 74 -4.12 3.60 -25.40
CA ARG A 74 -3.03 3.95 -26.31
C ARG A 74 -3.25 5.37 -26.81
N THR A 75 -2.43 6.30 -26.37
CA THR A 75 -2.30 7.66 -26.90
C THR A 75 -0.85 7.87 -27.34
N ASP A 76 -0.57 8.88 -28.14
CA ASP A 76 0.82 9.25 -28.53
C ASP A 76 1.60 9.63 -27.25
N GLY A 77 2.33 8.67 -26.71
CA GLY A 77 3.02 8.71 -25.42
C GLY A 77 2.83 7.39 -24.66
N ALA A 78 3.52 7.18 -23.53
CA ALA A 78 3.27 6.04 -22.68
C ALA A 78 1.81 6.08 -22.19
N PRO A 79 1.04 4.99 -22.34
CA PRO A 79 -0.37 5.01 -21.91
C PRO A 79 -0.48 5.22 -20.40
N ILE A 80 -1.41 6.09 -19.99
CA ILE A 80 -1.75 6.20 -18.56
C ILE A 80 -2.47 4.91 -18.17
N GLU A 81 -1.99 4.27 -17.13
CA GLU A 81 -2.62 3.10 -16.55
C GLU A 81 -3.13 3.41 -15.15
N VAL A 82 -4.38 3.03 -14.90
CA VAL A 82 -5.00 3.01 -13.57
C VAL A 82 -5.27 1.56 -13.22
N ALA A 83 -4.76 1.10 -12.10
CA ALA A 83 -4.92 -0.28 -11.67
C ALA A 83 -5.32 -0.36 -10.20
N VAL A 84 -6.44 -1.02 -9.89
CA VAL A 84 -6.75 -1.41 -8.52
C VAL A 84 -5.85 -2.58 -8.10
N LEU A 85 -5.32 -2.54 -6.87
CA LEU A 85 -4.39 -3.54 -6.37
C LEU A 85 -5.14 -4.66 -5.65
N VAL A 86 -5.79 -5.51 -6.42
CA VAL A 86 -6.61 -6.62 -5.90
C VAL A 86 -6.36 -7.90 -6.69
N PRO A 87 -6.61 -9.09 -6.14
CA PRO A 87 -6.56 -10.34 -6.91
C PRO A 87 -7.61 -10.35 -8.01
N GLU A 88 -7.50 -11.30 -8.95
CA GLU A 88 -8.51 -11.51 -9.99
C GLU A 88 -9.84 -11.96 -9.40
N ASP A 89 -9.78 -12.75 -8.33
CA ASP A 89 -10.94 -13.15 -7.54
C ASP A 89 -11.30 -12.08 -6.50
N THR A 90 -12.40 -12.32 -5.76
CA THR A 90 -12.81 -11.45 -4.66
C THR A 90 -11.75 -11.44 -3.56
N GLY A 91 -11.16 -10.28 -3.31
CA GLY A 91 -10.26 -10.09 -2.18
C GLY A 91 -11.02 -10.13 -0.86
N LEU A 92 -10.45 -10.76 0.17
CA LEU A 92 -11.06 -10.82 1.49
C LEU A 92 -10.45 -9.82 2.45
N THR A 93 -11.24 -9.40 3.43
CA THR A 93 -10.82 -8.61 4.59
C THR A 93 -11.61 -9.00 5.83
N ILE A 94 -10.99 -8.88 7.00
CA ILE A 94 -11.68 -8.94 8.28
C ILE A 94 -12.03 -7.55 8.80
N SER A 95 -11.46 -6.50 8.22
CA SER A 95 -11.67 -5.12 8.63
C SER A 95 -13.08 -4.63 8.27
N GLU A 96 -13.68 -3.89 9.16
CA GLU A 96 -14.94 -3.17 8.91
C GLU A 96 -14.75 -1.98 7.97
N GLN A 97 -13.55 -1.42 7.97
CA GLN A 97 -13.17 -0.24 7.21
C GLN A 97 -11.76 -0.45 6.62
N PRO A 98 -11.60 -1.36 5.64
CA PRO A 98 -10.31 -1.63 5.03
C PRO A 98 -9.78 -0.41 4.26
N THR A 99 -8.49 -0.42 3.99
CA THR A 99 -7.89 0.50 3.02
C THR A 99 -7.87 -0.17 1.65
N LEU A 100 -8.41 0.51 0.65
CA LEU A 100 -8.37 0.12 -0.75
C LEU A 100 -7.14 0.75 -1.39
N TYR A 101 -6.38 -0.02 -2.19
CA TYR A 101 -5.17 0.47 -2.82
C TYR A 101 -5.28 0.41 -4.34
N TRP A 102 -4.82 1.46 -5.00
CA TRP A 102 -4.76 1.55 -6.45
C TRP A 102 -3.43 2.19 -6.89
N ARG A 103 -3.06 1.98 -8.14
CA ARG A 103 -1.81 2.49 -8.72
C ARG A 103 -2.10 3.35 -9.92
N LEU A 104 -1.30 4.41 -10.06
CA LEU A 104 -1.22 5.26 -11.23
C LEU A 104 0.17 5.13 -11.85
N SER A 105 0.25 4.96 -13.16
CA SER A 105 1.53 4.72 -13.85
C SER A 105 2.40 5.95 -14.02
N GLN A 106 1.80 7.16 -14.05
CA GLN A 106 2.52 8.43 -14.25
C GLN A 106 1.78 9.59 -13.60
N ASP A 107 2.51 10.68 -13.28
CA ASP A 107 1.92 11.92 -12.74
C ASP A 107 0.82 12.40 -13.67
N THR A 108 -0.36 12.66 -13.12
CA THR A 108 -1.55 13.00 -13.92
C THR A 108 -2.39 14.06 -13.22
N GLN A 109 -2.63 15.17 -13.90
CA GLN A 109 -3.62 16.16 -13.49
C GLN A 109 -4.93 15.87 -14.20
N ALA A 110 -5.90 15.36 -13.46
CA ALA A 110 -7.19 14.96 -13.99
C ALA A 110 -8.26 14.87 -12.90
N GLN A 111 -9.50 14.70 -13.34
CA GLN A 111 -10.58 14.28 -12.46
C GLN A 111 -10.55 12.78 -12.30
N PHE A 112 -10.53 12.31 -11.06
CA PHE A 112 -10.73 10.92 -10.70
C PHE A 112 -12.09 10.75 -10.03
N GLU A 113 -12.78 9.68 -10.36
CA GLU A 113 -14.02 9.26 -9.71
C GLU A 113 -13.79 7.94 -9.00
N PHE A 114 -14.20 7.89 -7.74
CA PHE A 114 -14.14 6.70 -6.90
C PHE A 114 -15.57 6.29 -6.55
N VAL A 115 -15.85 5.00 -6.65
CA VAL A 115 -17.18 4.45 -6.39
C VAL A 115 -17.05 3.17 -5.59
N LEU A 116 -17.89 3.02 -4.56
CA LEU A 116 -18.09 1.77 -3.83
C LEU A 116 -19.56 1.40 -3.89
N SER A 117 -19.85 0.18 -4.30
CA SER A 117 -21.19 -0.36 -4.44
C SER A 117 -21.30 -1.72 -3.75
N ASP A 118 -22.46 -2.00 -3.20
CA ASP A 118 -22.87 -3.38 -2.94
C ASP A 118 -23.06 -4.09 -4.29
N GLU A 119 -22.63 -5.33 -4.41
CA GLU A 119 -22.69 -6.07 -5.67
C GLU A 119 -24.14 -6.33 -6.13
N GLN A 120 -25.09 -6.40 -5.21
CA GLN A 120 -26.51 -6.54 -5.49
C GLN A 120 -27.26 -5.21 -5.51
N GLY A 121 -26.61 -4.13 -5.13
CA GLY A 121 -27.19 -2.80 -5.05
C GLY A 121 -27.36 -2.14 -6.42
N VAL A 122 -28.48 -1.44 -6.59
CA VAL A 122 -28.78 -0.68 -7.81
C VAL A 122 -28.07 0.67 -7.82
N ALA A 123 -27.73 1.21 -6.65
CA ALA A 123 -27.08 2.50 -6.48
C ALA A 123 -25.76 2.35 -5.72
N PRO A 124 -24.77 3.21 -6.00
CA PRO A 124 -23.54 3.21 -5.23
C PRO A 124 -23.81 3.60 -3.77
N LEU A 125 -23.11 2.91 -2.85
CA LEU A 125 -23.11 3.24 -1.42
C LEU A 125 -22.34 4.54 -1.16
N TRP A 126 -21.30 4.76 -1.97
CA TRP A 126 -20.47 5.96 -1.89
C TRP A 126 -19.88 6.29 -3.26
N ARG A 127 -19.81 7.59 -3.56
CA ARG A 127 -19.15 8.13 -4.75
C ARG A 127 -18.51 9.45 -4.42
N GLU A 128 -17.29 9.64 -4.91
CA GLU A 128 -16.57 10.91 -4.81
C GLU A 128 -15.84 11.19 -6.12
N SER A 129 -15.79 12.47 -6.50
CA SER A 129 -15.01 12.96 -7.63
C SER A 129 -14.02 14.00 -7.14
N VAL A 130 -12.75 13.79 -7.43
CA VAL A 130 -11.65 14.66 -7.03
C VAL A 130 -10.90 15.10 -8.27
N THR A 131 -10.71 16.42 -8.44
CA THR A 131 -9.87 16.98 -9.49
C THR A 131 -8.58 17.49 -8.84
N ASP A 132 -7.47 16.79 -9.10
CA ASP A 132 -6.18 17.12 -8.50
C ASP A 132 -5.04 16.60 -9.39
N THR A 133 -3.80 16.91 -8.97
CA THR A 133 -2.58 16.30 -9.53
C THR A 133 -2.19 15.10 -8.69
N PHE A 134 -2.43 13.91 -9.22
CA PHE A 134 -2.00 12.66 -8.61
C PHE A 134 -0.62 12.27 -9.13
N ARG A 135 0.27 11.91 -8.20
CA ARG A 135 1.60 11.40 -8.53
C ARG A 135 1.53 9.96 -9.02
N ALA A 136 2.53 9.55 -9.82
CA ALA A 136 2.76 8.14 -10.09
C ALA A 136 2.99 7.37 -8.80
N GLY A 137 2.51 6.12 -8.73
CA GLY A 137 2.71 5.27 -7.57
C GLY A 137 1.43 4.68 -7.00
N ILE A 138 1.54 4.16 -5.78
CA ILE A 138 0.44 3.52 -5.07
C ILE A 138 -0.26 4.54 -4.18
N HIS A 139 -1.58 4.55 -4.26
CA HIS A 139 -2.46 5.43 -3.50
C HIS A 139 -3.37 4.63 -2.60
N ALA A 140 -3.63 5.17 -1.40
CA ALA A 140 -4.56 4.61 -0.43
C ALA A 140 -5.91 5.30 -0.48
N LEU A 141 -6.98 4.53 -0.38
CA LEU A 141 -8.37 4.99 -0.27
C LEU A 141 -9.02 4.29 0.94
N PRO A 142 -8.90 4.85 2.15
CA PRO A 142 -9.48 4.25 3.34
C PRO A 142 -11.01 4.32 3.34
N VAL A 143 -11.68 3.19 3.57
CA VAL A 143 -13.15 3.14 3.70
C VAL A 143 -13.65 3.96 4.89
N SER A 144 -12.82 4.16 5.92
CA SER A 144 -13.13 5.06 7.05
C SER A 144 -13.46 6.48 6.62
N ASN A 145 -12.86 6.98 5.52
CA ASN A 145 -13.13 8.31 4.99
C ASN A 145 -14.51 8.41 4.31
N MET A 146 -15.13 7.29 4.02
CA MET A 146 -16.44 7.20 3.35
C MET A 146 -17.62 7.22 4.34
N ASN A 147 -17.37 7.24 5.65
CA ASN A 147 -18.37 7.04 6.70
C ASN A 147 -19.19 5.75 6.51
N LEU A 148 -18.55 4.71 5.99
CA LEU A 148 -19.17 3.40 5.76
C LEU A 148 -18.53 2.35 6.66
N THR A 149 -19.33 1.34 6.99
CA THR A 149 -18.90 0.12 7.65
C THR A 149 -19.36 -1.06 6.82
N LEU A 150 -18.43 -1.91 6.40
CA LEU A 150 -18.76 -3.07 5.57
C LEU A 150 -19.45 -4.14 6.40
N ALA A 151 -20.56 -4.66 5.91
CA ALA A 151 -21.25 -5.78 6.54
C ALA A 151 -20.53 -7.11 6.27
N PRO A 152 -20.47 -8.03 7.24
CA PRO A 152 -19.86 -9.34 7.02
C PRO A 152 -20.65 -10.18 6.03
N GLY A 153 -19.95 -10.94 5.17
CA GLY A 153 -20.55 -11.82 4.17
C GLY A 153 -21.17 -11.12 2.97
N VAL A 154 -21.01 -9.79 2.87
CA VAL A 154 -21.49 -9.01 1.73
C VAL A 154 -20.32 -8.75 0.77
N SER A 155 -20.56 -8.97 -0.52
CA SER A 155 -19.63 -8.65 -1.60
C SER A 155 -19.86 -7.23 -2.08
N TYR A 156 -18.77 -6.48 -2.17
CA TYR A 156 -18.74 -5.11 -2.65
C TYR A 156 -17.89 -5.02 -3.91
N ARG A 157 -18.22 -4.08 -4.78
CA ARG A 157 -17.41 -3.70 -5.93
C ARG A 157 -16.99 -2.24 -5.81
N TRP A 158 -15.73 -1.96 -6.11
CA TRP A 158 -15.24 -0.60 -6.12
C TRP A 158 -14.50 -0.29 -7.43
N PHE A 159 -14.47 0.98 -7.78
CA PHE A 159 -13.94 1.48 -9.03
C PHE A 159 -13.07 2.70 -8.79
N VAL A 160 -12.05 2.82 -9.61
CA VAL A 160 -11.32 4.06 -9.84
C VAL A 160 -11.44 4.38 -11.32
N ALA A 161 -11.95 5.55 -11.64
CA ALA A 161 -12.08 6.02 -13.01
C ALA A 161 -11.32 7.33 -13.18
N LEU A 162 -10.39 7.39 -14.14
CA LEU A 162 -9.81 8.63 -14.63
C LEU A 162 -10.74 9.18 -15.70
N VAL A 163 -11.36 10.33 -15.41
CA VAL A 163 -12.33 11.01 -16.27
C VAL A 163 -11.56 11.84 -17.30
N ARG A 164 -11.55 11.40 -18.55
CA ARG A 164 -10.85 12.10 -19.64
C ARG A 164 -11.68 13.24 -20.24
N ASN A 165 -12.96 13.02 -20.37
CA ASN A 165 -13.92 13.98 -20.84
C ASN A 165 -15.27 13.75 -20.13
N PRO A 166 -15.76 14.72 -19.34
CA PRO A 166 -17.04 14.59 -18.64
C PRO A 166 -18.24 14.33 -19.57
N ASP A 167 -18.17 14.82 -20.80
CA ASP A 167 -19.26 14.66 -21.79
C ASP A 167 -19.15 13.33 -22.58
N GLN A 168 -18.03 12.62 -22.47
CA GLN A 168 -17.76 11.36 -23.18
C GLN A 168 -17.19 10.31 -22.24
N ARG A 169 -17.99 9.87 -21.28
CA ARG A 169 -17.62 8.92 -20.21
C ARG A 169 -17.15 7.56 -20.73
N SER A 170 -17.47 7.19 -21.98
CA SER A 170 -16.97 5.98 -22.65
C SER A 170 -15.46 5.99 -22.86
N ASN A 171 -14.82 7.15 -22.76
CA ASN A 171 -13.37 7.33 -22.91
C ASN A 171 -12.63 7.28 -21.56
N ASP A 172 -13.31 7.08 -20.46
CA ASP A 172 -12.72 6.98 -19.14
C ASP A 172 -11.81 5.74 -19.04
N ILE A 173 -10.74 5.88 -18.29
CA ILE A 173 -9.89 4.75 -17.92
C ILE A 173 -10.41 4.22 -16.59
N VAL A 174 -11.01 3.04 -16.60
CA VAL A 174 -11.67 2.47 -15.42
C VAL A 174 -10.94 1.21 -14.97
N SER A 175 -10.66 1.13 -13.69
CA SER A 175 -10.20 -0.10 -13.04
C SER A 175 -11.13 -0.45 -11.90
N SER A 176 -11.42 -1.74 -11.71
CA SER A 176 -12.35 -2.20 -10.69
C SER A 176 -11.90 -3.49 -10.03
N GLY A 177 -12.37 -3.70 -8.81
CA GLY A 177 -12.15 -4.91 -8.05
C GLY A 177 -13.30 -5.20 -7.09
N THR A 178 -13.26 -6.39 -6.51
CA THR A 178 -14.25 -6.86 -5.54
C THR A 178 -13.61 -7.13 -4.20
N LEU A 179 -14.38 -6.90 -3.13
CA LEU A 179 -14.00 -7.24 -1.77
C LEU A 179 -15.18 -7.85 -1.03
N GLU A 180 -14.86 -8.68 -0.05
CA GLU A 180 -15.83 -9.25 0.86
C GLU A 180 -15.27 -9.20 2.28
N ARG A 181 -16.07 -8.70 3.22
CA ARG A 181 -15.71 -8.80 4.63
C ARG A 181 -16.11 -10.17 5.15
N VAL A 182 -15.15 -10.86 5.76
CA VAL A 182 -15.34 -12.19 6.36
C VAL A 182 -15.12 -12.16 7.87
N ALA A 183 -15.63 -13.17 8.56
CA ALA A 183 -15.29 -13.38 9.97
C ALA A 183 -13.80 -13.72 10.10
N PRO A 184 -13.12 -13.28 11.17
CA PRO A 184 -11.74 -13.66 11.44
C PRO A 184 -11.60 -15.18 11.51
N PRO A 185 -10.57 -15.78 10.87
CA PRO A 185 -10.27 -17.20 11.04
C PRO A 185 -9.98 -17.54 12.51
N PRO A 186 -10.28 -18.77 12.96
CA PRO A 186 -9.91 -19.22 14.30
C PRO A 186 -8.41 -19.06 14.55
N ALA A 187 -8.04 -18.70 15.78
CA ALA A 187 -6.66 -18.47 16.24
C ALA A 187 -5.89 -17.32 15.53
N LEU A 188 -6.54 -16.53 14.68
CA LEU A 188 -5.88 -15.39 14.01
C LEU A 188 -5.40 -14.35 15.03
N ASP A 189 -6.21 -14.01 16.02
CA ASP A 189 -5.86 -13.03 17.05
C ASP A 189 -4.63 -13.47 17.87
N GLU A 190 -4.49 -14.76 18.15
CA GLU A 190 -3.32 -15.33 18.82
C GLU A 190 -2.06 -15.17 17.96
N GLN A 191 -2.16 -15.46 16.67
CA GLN A 191 -1.04 -15.29 15.71
C GLN A 191 -0.63 -13.81 15.55
N LEU A 192 -1.59 -12.90 15.57
CA LEU A 192 -1.34 -11.46 15.43
C LEU A 192 -0.80 -10.80 16.69
N GLY A 193 -0.93 -11.41 17.87
CA GLY A 193 -0.75 -10.81 19.18
C GLY A 193 0.48 -9.91 19.32
N LYS A 194 1.70 -10.43 19.10
CA LYS A 194 2.97 -9.69 19.18
C LYS A 194 3.64 -9.46 17.82
N ALA A 195 2.96 -9.83 16.74
CA ALA A 195 3.52 -9.76 15.39
C ALA A 195 3.76 -8.31 14.96
N SER A 196 4.92 -8.04 14.37
CA SER A 196 5.24 -6.79 13.66
C SER A 196 4.29 -6.59 12.46
N LEU A 197 4.29 -5.40 11.84
CA LEU A 197 3.46 -5.14 10.67
C LEU A 197 3.81 -6.07 9.50
N GLU A 198 5.10 -6.35 9.29
CA GLU A 198 5.57 -7.29 8.27
C GLU A 198 5.08 -8.73 8.56
N GLU A 199 5.24 -9.19 9.79
CA GLU A 199 4.75 -10.52 10.21
C GLU A 199 3.23 -10.61 10.09
N ARG A 200 2.49 -9.56 10.44
CA ARG A 200 1.03 -9.49 10.23
C ARG A 200 0.66 -9.59 8.76
N ALA A 201 1.40 -8.90 7.87
CA ALA A 201 1.18 -9.00 6.44
C ALA A 201 1.32 -10.45 5.94
N ALA A 202 2.35 -11.17 6.40
CA ALA A 202 2.55 -12.57 6.05
C ALA A 202 1.44 -13.48 6.62
N ILE A 203 1.00 -13.25 7.86
CA ILE A 203 -0.10 -14.00 8.48
C ILE A 203 -1.41 -13.76 7.70
N PHE A 204 -1.76 -12.51 7.41
CA PHE A 204 -2.96 -12.19 6.63
C PHE A 204 -2.92 -12.82 5.23
N ALA A 205 -1.78 -12.73 4.53
CA ALA A 205 -1.61 -13.32 3.21
C ALA A 205 -1.80 -14.85 3.24
N ALA A 206 -1.24 -15.54 4.24
CA ALA A 206 -1.41 -16.98 4.41
C ALA A 206 -2.88 -17.39 4.66
N HIS A 207 -3.67 -16.53 5.30
CA HIS A 207 -5.11 -16.70 5.50
C HIS A 207 -5.98 -16.20 4.33
N GLY A 208 -5.38 -15.72 3.24
CA GLY A 208 -6.11 -15.20 2.08
C GLY A 208 -6.78 -13.84 2.30
N LEU A 209 -6.42 -13.14 3.37
CA LEU A 209 -6.94 -11.82 3.74
C LEU A 209 -6.15 -10.73 3.00
N TRP A 210 -6.48 -10.56 1.72
CA TRP A 210 -5.72 -9.72 0.79
C TRP A 210 -5.58 -8.27 1.23
N TYR A 211 -6.71 -7.63 1.57
CA TYR A 211 -6.71 -6.20 1.92
C TYR A 211 -5.95 -5.94 3.22
N ASP A 212 -6.10 -6.83 4.20
CA ASP A 212 -5.38 -6.72 5.48
C ASP A 212 -3.87 -6.95 5.29
N ALA A 213 -3.48 -7.90 4.42
CA ALA A 213 -2.09 -8.18 4.10
C ALA A 213 -1.41 -6.98 3.41
N LEU A 214 -2.05 -6.43 2.38
CA LEU A 214 -1.52 -5.30 1.63
C LEU A 214 -1.48 -4.02 2.51
N ASP A 215 -2.48 -3.81 3.35
CA ASP A 215 -2.53 -2.67 4.28
C ASP A 215 -1.41 -2.75 5.34
N ALA A 216 -1.21 -3.91 5.95
CA ALA A 216 -0.14 -4.11 6.93
C ALA A 216 1.25 -3.87 6.31
N LEU A 217 1.46 -4.35 5.08
CA LEU A 217 2.72 -4.18 4.36
C LEU A 217 2.96 -2.74 3.94
N ASN A 218 1.95 -2.02 3.44
CA ASN A 218 2.09 -0.61 3.12
C ASN A 218 2.36 0.24 4.38
N LYS A 219 1.70 -0.04 5.50
CA LYS A 219 1.98 0.61 6.78
C LYS A 219 3.41 0.35 7.28
N ALA A 220 3.94 -0.87 7.06
CA ALA A 220 5.34 -1.16 7.37
C ALA A 220 6.30 -0.35 6.50
N ILE A 221 6.01 -0.21 5.21
CA ILE A 221 6.78 0.62 4.27
C ILE A 221 6.69 2.10 4.65
N ASP A 222 5.51 2.61 5.00
CA ASP A 222 5.33 4.00 5.41
C ASP A 222 6.13 4.34 6.69
N ALA A 223 6.26 3.36 7.59
CA ALA A 223 7.10 3.49 8.79
C ALA A 223 8.61 3.41 8.47
N ASN A 224 9.01 2.73 7.40
CA ASN A 224 10.40 2.53 6.99
C ASN A 224 10.51 2.63 5.46
N PRO A 225 10.43 3.84 4.88
CA PRO A 225 10.32 4.02 3.43
C PRO A 225 11.54 3.54 2.64
N ASP A 226 12.71 3.56 3.26
CA ASP A 226 13.99 3.15 2.64
C ASP A 226 14.28 1.65 2.77
N ASP A 227 13.39 0.89 3.41
CA ASP A 227 13.55 -0.56 3.56
C ASP A 227 13.25 -1.28 2.23
N ALA A 228 14.31 -1.61 1.51
CA ALA A 228 14.23 -2.32 0.24
C ALA A 228 13.61 -3.72 0.36
N HIS A 229 13.72 -4.36 1.54
CA HIS A 229 13.12 -5.67 1.78
C HIS A 229 11.59 -5.58 1.79
N LEU A 230 11.02 -4.63 2.54
CA LEU A 230 9.57 -4.41 2.56
C LEU A 230 9.01 -4.06 1.18
N GLN A 231 9.72 -3.24 0.40
CA GLN A 231 9.34 -2.91 -0.97
C GLN A 231 9.38 -4.16 -1.88
N ALA A 232 10.40 -5.01 -1.72
CA ALA A 232 10.51 -6.27 -2.45
C ALA A 232 9.38 -7.24 -2.09
N GLN A 233 9.02 -7.33 -0.80
CA GLN A 233 7.88 -8.14 -0.31
C GLN A 233 6.56 -7.67 -0.92
N ARG A 234 6.31 -6.36 -0.99
CA ARG A 234 5.11 -5.82 -1.65
C ARG A 234 5.09 -6.17 -3.14
N THR A 235 6.22 -6.01 -3.81
CA THR A 235 6.34 -6.37 -5.23
C THR A 235 6.07 -7.86 -5.45
N ALA A 236 6.61 -8.72 -4.59
CA ALA A 236 6.40 -10.17 -4.66
C ALA A 236 4.92 -10.53 -4.40
N LEU A 237 4.28 -9.91 -3.41
CA LEU A 237 2.87 -10.09 -3.11
C LEU A 237 1.97 -9.72 -4.31
N LEU A 238 2.21 -8.54 -4.91
CA LEU A 238 1.44 -8.08 -6.07
C LEU A 238 1.63 -9.00 -7.28
N LYS A 239 2.84 -9.49 -7.53
CA LYS A 239 3.12 -10.43 -8.63
C LYS A 239 2.34 -11.74 -8.50
N GLN A 240 2.11 -12.24 -7.29
CA GLN A 240 1.37 -13.49 -7.06
C GLN A 240 -0.08 -13.42 -7.56
N VAL A 241 -0.64 -12.21 -7.67
CA VAL A 241 -2.00 -11.97 -8.18
C VAL A 241 -2.00 -11.31 -9.56
N GLY A 242 -0.89 -11.42 -10.31
CA GLY A 242 -0.78 -10.92 -11.68
C GLY A 242 -0.70 -9.41 -11.81
N ILE A 243 -0.33 -8.68 -10.73
CA ILE A 243 -0.08 -7.24 -10.78
C ILE A 243 1.42 -7.04 -10.97
N GLY A 244 1.85 -6.71 -12.21
CA GLY A 244 3.26 -6.41 -12.52
C GLY A 244 3.72 -5.12 -11.85
N ALA A 245 4.98 -5.08 -11.41
CA ALA A 245 5.69 -3.83 -11.21
C ALA A 245 6.04 -3.29 -12.61
N SER A 246 5.37 -2.24 -13.04
CA SER A 246 5.78 -1.44 -14.20
C SER A 246 6.62 -0.30 -13.70
#